data_1bc847bd9d5c222578ed753544b092bf
#
_entry.id   1bc847bd9d5c222578ed753544b092bf
#
_cell.length_a   1.000
_cell.length_b   1.000
_cell.length_c   1.000
_cell.angle_alpha   90.00
_cell.angle_beta   90.00
_cell.angle_gamma   90.00
#
_symmetry.space_group_name_H-M   'P 1'
#
loop_
_entity.id
_entity.type
_entity.pdbx_description
1 polymer ?
#
loop_
_entity_poly.entity_id
_entity_poly.type
_entity_poly.pdbx_seq_one_letter_code
_entity_poly.pdbx_strand_id
1 'polypeptide(L)'
;VLSTLLTLACGHPAGRGSAGWTPGAAYPETARDEIVEDFFGTPVSDPYRWLEDMDSDLTTAWIEAQNELSLPFLEALPARDRIEDRVTELWNYERWGIPSKAGGRYFFAHNSGLLNQDVVYVSDALEAEPRVLIDPNTFSEDATVALAGSFPSPQGSLFAYAKSDAGSDWRDWYFRDVVTGEDLGDALTFTKFTDLSWTPDDSGVYYSRYPVGEDGAGDDTRAVTVYYHAIGTSQSNDPLVFDAGDMPQHRGLDPHPYATVTEDGRYLVISIQAGYHENLIWVKELAQKDAAARPLISEWVALYQFLGNRGSELFFSTTDDAQNSRVIAIDVNLPQRSNWREIVPEAAEALQDASVVGGALIAEYLQDAKSLVRIFDLDGNHLRDVELPGIGTAKGFEGRNDDPETFFQYTDFTTPSEIHCLEVTSGATELFKRPTVSVDTSPFVTRQVFYESKDGTRIPMFIVHRKGIELDGSNPT
;
A
#
# COMPACT_ATOMS: atom_id res chain seq x y z
N VAL A 1 15.01 8.50 -1.10
CA VAL A 1 16.41 8.94 -1.20
C VAL A 1 17.12 8.00 -2.14
N LEU A 2 17.20 8.34 -3.42
CA LEU A 2 18.16 7.69 -4.29
C LEU A 2 18.61 8.68 -5.36
N SER A 3 19.75 9.29 -5.14
CA SER A 3 20.50 9.94 -6.19
C SER A 3 21.90 9.32 -6.15
N THR A 4 22.19 8.46 -7.10
CA THR A 4 23.57 8.07 -7.42
C THR A 4 23.70 8.08 -8.94
N LEU A 5 24.35 9.13 -9.43
CA LEU A 5 24.76 9.27 -10.84
C LEU A 5 25.69 8.12 -11.21
N LEU A 6 25.30 7.35 -12.22
CA LEU A 6 26.22 6.53 -13.00
C LEU A 6 26.83 7.40 -14.09
N THR A 7 28.09 7.74 -13.97
CA THR A 7 28.92 8.24 -15.06
C THR A 7 29.43 7.06 -15.88
N LEU A 8 28.71 6.69 -16.92
CA LEU A 8 29.25 5.83 -17.98
C LEU A 8 29.97 6.69 -19.00
N ALA A 9 31.29 6.61 -19.03
CA ALA A 9 32.11 7.14 -20.12
C ALA A 9 32.00 6.18 -21.33
N CYS A 10 31.03 6.43 -22.22
CA CYS A 10 31.04 5.86 -23.55
C CYS A 10 31.67 6.84 -24.53
N GLY A 11 32.76 6.45 -25.16
CA GLY A 11 33.41 7.19 -26.25
C GLY A 11 32.42 7.46 -27.38
N HIS A 12 32.20 8.73 -27.68
CA HIS A 12 31.33 9.20 -28.76
C HIS A 12 32.09 9.23 -30.09
N PRO A 13 31.51 8.74 -31.19
CA PRO A 13 31.90 9.20 -32.52
C PRO A 13 31.32 10.61 -32.72
N ALA A 14 32.18 11.55 -33.04
CA ALA A 14 31.79 12.90 -33.37
C ALA A 14 30.93 12.95 -34.66
N GLY A 15 29.76 13.55 -34.58
CA GLY A 15 29.08 14.09 -35.75
C GLY A 15 27.58 13.85 -35.82
N ARG A 16 26.79 14.81 -35.35
CA ARG A 16 25.69 15.52 -36.04
C ARG A 16 25.07 16.53 -35.08
N GLY A 17 24.87 17.75 -35.56
CA GLY A 17 24.47 18.88 -34.76
C GLY A 17 23.20 18.67 -33.97
N SER A 18 23.30 18.81 -32.67
CA SER A 18 22.20 18.94 -31.75
C SER A 18 21.62 20.36 -31.87
N ALA A 19 20.49 20.49 -32.51
CA ALA A 19 19.61 21.60 -32.25
C ALA A 19 18.97 21.28 -30.89
N GLY A 20 19.47 21.86 -29.82
CA GLY A 20 18.94 21.61 -28.49
C GLY A 20 19.86 22.32 -27.49
N TRP A 21 19.63 22.34 -26.32
CA TRP A 21 20.26 22.99 -25.21
C TRP A 21 21.76 23.29 -25.41
N THR A 22 22.09 24.57 -25.39
CA THR A 22 23.47 25.04 -25.32
C THR A 22 23.83 25.15 -23.85
N PRO A 23 24.94 24.55 -23.34
CA PRO A 23 25.42 24.82 -22.01
C PRO A 23 25.55 26.34 -21.81
N GLY A 24 24.72 26.93 -20.94
CA GLY A 24 24.62 28.39 -20.76
C GLY A 24 23.29 28.99 -21.16
N ALA A 25 22.25 28.22 -21.53
CA ALA A 25 20.91 28.75 -21.58
C ALA A 25 20.55 29.32 -20.20
N ALA A 26 20.10 30.57 -20.17
CA ALA A 26 19.67 31.17 -18.90
C ALA A 26 18.35 30.53 -18.46
N TYR A 27 18.33 30.02 -17.24
CA TYR A 27 17.07 29.62 -16.62
C TYR A 27 16.17 30.83 -16.42
N PRO A 28 14.84 30.65 -16.43
CA PRO A 28 13.92 31.72 -16.06
C PRO A 28 14.26 32.27 -14.68
N GLU A 29 14.20 33.61 -14.55
CA GLU A 29 14.50 34.24 -13.28
C GLU A 29 13.42 33.90 -12.25
N THR A 30 13.84 33.41 -11.09
CA THR A 30 12.94 33.03 -9.98
C THR A 30 12.90 34.19 -8.98
N ALA A 31 11.71 34.74 -8.74
CA ALA A 31 11.51 35.76 -7.73
C ALA A 31 11.94 35.28 -6.34
N ARG A 32 12.50 36.18 -5.53
CA ARG A 32 12.98 35.89 -4.18
C ARG A 32 12.38 36.88 -3.19
N ASP A 33 11.75 36.29 -2.14
CA ASP A 33 11.23 37.05 -1.01
C ASP A 33 12.27 37.12 0.13
N GLU A 34 12.07 38.07 1.04
CA GLU A 34 12.92 38.24 2.23
C GLU A 34 12.33 37.53 3.46
N ILE A 35 11.64 36.40 3.25
CA ILE A 35 11.04 35.62 4.34
C ILE A 35 12.14 34.91 5.13
N VAL A 36 12.09 35.04 6.45
CA VAL A 36 12.99 34.37 7.39
C VAL A 36 12.17 33.79 8.54
N GLU A 37 12.29 32.50 8.78
CA GLU A 37 11.65 31.82 9.90
C GLU A 37 12.66 31.48 10.99
N ASP A 38 12.21 31.49 12.24
CA ASP A 38 13.02 31.03 13.37
C ASP A 38 12.77 29.57 13.66
N PHE A 39 13.78 28.73 13.45
CA PHE A 39 13.76 27.31 13.81
C PHE A 39 14.59 27.11 15.10
N PHE A 40 13.91 27.08 16.23
CA PHE A 40 14.52 26.87 17.55
C PHE A 40 15.68 27.82 17.87
N GLY A 41 15.51 29.10 17.53
CA GLY A 41 16.51 30.16 17.74
C GLY A 41 17.52 30.30 16.59
N THR A 42 17.33 29.59 15.49
CA THR A 42 18.14 29.70 14.26
C THR A 42 17.32 30.32 13.14
N PRO A 43 17.69 31.51 12.63
CA PRO A 43 16.99 32.12 11.51
C PRO A 43 17.31 31.36 10.21
N VAL A 44 16.27 30.91 9.54
CA VAL A 44 16.35 30.20 8.24
C VAL A 44 15.66 31.05 7.18
N SER A 45 16.38 31.41 6.12
CA SER A 45 15.82 32.16 4.99
C SER A 45 15.05 31.23 4.07
N ASP A 46 13.82 31.60 3.73
CA ASP A 46 12.96 30.90 2.78
C ASP A 46 12.49 31.83 1.66
N PRO A 47 13.36 32.15 0.69
CA PRO A 47 13.05 33.12 -0.35
C PRO A 47 12.06 32.63 -1.40
N TYR A 48 11.63 31.41 -1.33
CA TYR A 48 10.75 30.77 -2.32
C TYR A 48 9.42 30.29 -1.70
N ARG A 49 9.05 30.75 -0.51
CA ARG A 49 7.79 30.43 0.18
C ARG A 49 6.56 30.65 -0.70
N TRP A 50 6.60 31.65 -1.58
CA TRP A 50 5.51 31.94 -2.50
C TRP A 50 5.17 30.77 -3.45
N LEU A 51 6.10 29.84 -3.71
CA LEU A 51 5.84 28.64 -4.50
C LEU A 51 4.93 27.61 -3.79
N GLU A 52 4.71 27.73 -2.47
CA GLU A 52 3.78 26.87 -1.73
C GLU A 52 2.31 27.16 -2.07
N ASP A 53 2.02 28.39 -2.55
CA ASP A 53 0.68 28.71 -3.06
C ASP A 53 0.56 28.23 -4.51
N MET A 54 0.13 26.97 -4.65
CA MET A 54 0.03 26.28 -5.94
C MET A 54 -1.00 26.90 -6.88
N ASP A 55 -2.02 27.58 -6.33
CA ASP A 55 -3.12 28.17 -7.08
C ASP A 55 -2.85 29.63 -7.49
N SER A 56 -1.73 30.21 -7.07
CA SER A 56 -1.40 31.59 -7.41
C SER A 56 -1.00 31.75 -8.88
N ASP A 57 -1.41 32.87 -9.48
CA ASP A 57 -0.98 33.24 -10.83
C ASP A 57 0.55 33.31 -10.97
N LEU A 58 1.25 33.67 -9.88
CA LEU A 58 2.72 33.80 -9.86
C LEU A 58 3.39 32.42 -9.95
N THR A 59 2.91 31.44 -9.22
CA THR A 59 3.40 30.05 -9.26
C THR A 59 3.11 29.41 -10.60
N THR A 60 1.90 29.61 -11.13
CA THR A 60 1.50 29.13 -12.45
C THR A 60 2.40 29.69 -13.54
N ALA A 61 2.62 31.00 -13.57
CA ALA A 61 3.49 31.64 -14.54
C ALA A 61 4.97 31.19 -14.45
N TRP A 62 5.45 30.89 -13.23
CA TRP A 62 6.79 30.35 -13.03
C TRP A 62 6.91 28.92 -13.58
N ILE A 63 5.91 28.06 -13.32
CA ILE A 63 5.85 26.69 -13.87
C ILE A 63 5.85 26.72 -15.39
N GLU A 64 5.03 27.57 -16.00
CA GLU A 64 4.98 27.74 -17.46
C GLU A 64 6.33 28.13 -18.03
N ALA A 65 6.99 29.13 -17.45
CA ALA A 65 8.30 29.58 -17.89
C ALA A 65 9.40 28.54 -17.76
N GLN A 66 9.37 27.70 -16.68
CA GLN A 66 10.29 26.57 -16.51
C GLN A 66 10.03 25.47 -17.56
N ASN A 67 8.76 25.20 -17.85
CA ASN A 67 8.35 24.20 -18.84
C ASN A 67 8.70 24.65 -20.28
N GLU A 68 8.58 25.90 -20.61
CA GLU A 68 9.02 26.45 -21.92
C GLU A 68 10.51 26.21 -22.20
N LEU A 69 11.34 26.09 -21.15
CA LEU A 69 12.76 25.76 -21.30
C LEU A 69 12.98 24.24 -21.31
N SER A 70 12.38 23.52 -20.36
CA SER A 70 12.71 22.12 -20.08
C SER A 70 12.09 21.14 -21.08
N LEU A 71 10.83 21.34 -21.48
CA LEU A 71 10.15 20.43 -22.38
C LEU A 71 10.78 20.37 -23.77
N PRO A 72 11.06 21.50 -24.47
CA PRO A 72 11.73 21.43 -25.76
C PRO A 72 13.14 20.83 -25.69
N PHE A 73 13.85 21.02 -24.56
CA PHE A 73 15.15 20.38 -24.36
C PHE A 73 15.03 18.88 -24.28
N LEU A 74 14.09 18.35 -23.47
CA LEU A 74 13.87 16.92 -23.33
C LEU A 74 13.39 16.29 -24.64
N GLU A 75 12.50 16.96 -25.36
CA GLU A 75 11.98 16.51 -26.66
C GLU A 75 13.07 16.45 -27.74
N ALA A 76 14.05 17.37 -27.69
CA ALA A 76 15.15 17.42 -28.65
C ALA A 76 16.27 16.40 -28.38
N LEU A 77 16.21 15.62 -27.30
CA LEU A 77 17.25 14.62 -27.00
C LEU A 77 17.29 13.52 -28.05
N PRO A 78 18.44 13.28 -28.73
CA PRO A 78 18.51 12.33 -29.84
C PRO A 78 18.19 10.87 -29.47
N ALA A 79 18.24 10.53 -28.20
CA ALA A 79 17.99 9.18 -27.70
C ALA A 79 16.54 8.99 -27.21
N ARG A 80 15.75 10.08 -27.08
CA ARG A 80 14.43 10.07 -26.44
C ARG A 80 13.49 9.04 -27.08
N ASP A 81 13.24 9.20 -28.38
CA ASP A 81 12.29 8.34 -29.09
C ASP A 81 12.68 6.85 -29.03
N ARG A 82 13.99 6.56 -29.20
CA ARG A 82 14.48 5.17 -29.09
C ARG A 82 14.31 4.61 -27.66
N ILE A 83 14.48 5.46 -26.64
CA ILE A 83 14.28 5.05 -25.23
C ILE A 83 12.79 4.84 -24.98
N GLU A 84 11.94 5.75 -25.44
CA GLU A 84 10.48 5.68 -25.32
C GLU A 84 9.93 4.41 -25.99
N ASP A 85 10.33 4.15 -27.25
CA ASP A 85 9.95 2.95 -27.99
C ASP A 85 10.36 1.67 -27.21
N ARG A 86 11.60 1.66 -26.69
CA ARG A 86 12.11 0.48 -25.97
C ARG A 86 11.44 0.28 -24.62
N VAL A 87 11.19 1.34 -23.86
CA VAL A 87 10.46 1.27 -22.60
C VAL A 87 9.03 0.81 -22.85
N THR A 88 8.36 1.37 -23.87
CA THR A 88 7.00 0.98 -24.26
C THR A 88 6.94 -0.51 -24.64
N GLU A 89 7.88 -1.01 -25.45
CA GLU A 89 7.97 -2.45 -25.79
C GLU A 89 8.14 -3.32 -24.55
N LEU A 90 9.05 -2.93 -23.63
CA LEU A 90 9.34 -3.69 -22.41
C LEU A 90 8.19 -3.65 -21.42
N TRP A 91 7.44 -2.54 -21.37
CA TRP A 91 6.33 -2.35 -20.43
C TRP A 91 5.01 -2.94 -20.95
N ASN A 92 4.94 -3.22 -22.26
CA ASN A 92 3.74 -3.79 -22.89
C ASN A 92 3.63 -5.30 -22.64
N TYR A 93 3.32 -5.66 -21.39
CA TYR A 93 2.98 -7.02 -21.00
C TYR A 93 1.84 -7.02 -20.00
N GLU A 94 1.07 -8.09 -19.95
CA GLU A 94 -0.04 -8.19 -19.01
C GLU A 94 0.45 -8.30 -17.55
N ARG A 95 -0.27 -7.63 -16.64
CA ARG A 95 0.01 -7.62 -15.21
C ARG A 95 -1.25 -7.97 -14.44
N TRP A 96 -1.07 -8.78 -13.40
CA TRP A 96 -2.15 -9.25 -12.55
C TRP A 96 -1.92 -8.78 -11.11
N GLY A 97 -2.98 -8.27 -10.47
CA GLY A 97 -3.02 -8.04 -9.03
C GLY A 97 -3.32 -9.34 -8.28
N ILE A 98 -3.03 -9.34 -6.99
CA ILE A 98 -3.35 -10.44 -6.09
C ILE A 98 -4.87 -10.53 -5.97
N PRO A 99 -5.50 -11.69 -6.22
CA PRO A 99 -6.93 -11.85 -6.03
C PRO A 99 -7.34 -11.74 -4.56
N SER A 100 -8.43 -11.02 -4.30
CA SER A 100 -9.15 -11.06 -3.03
C SER A 100 -10.42 -11.87 -3.18
N LYS A 101 -10.81 -12.64 -2.15
CA LYS A 101 -12.00 -13.48 -2.14
C LYS A 101 -13.07 -12.91 -1.21
N ALA A 102 -14.29 -12.78 -1.70
CA ALA A 102 -15.42 -12.35 -0.89
C ALA A 102 -16.73 -12.94 -1.44
N GLY A 103 -17.56 -13.48 -0.57
CA GLY A 103 -18.86 -14.05 -0.93
C GLY A 103 -18.79 -15.16 -2.00
N GLY A 104 -17.68 -15.92 -2.03
CA GLY A 104 -17.44 -16.96 -3.03
C GLY A 104 -17.00 -16.45 -4.39
N ARG A 105 -16.72 -15.16 -4.55
CA ARG A 105 -16.21 -14.52 -5.76
C ARG A 105 -14.76 -14.09 -5.58
N TYR A 106 -14.06 -13.93 -6.71
CA TYR A 106 -12.68 -13.46 -6.77
C TYR A 106 -12.64 -12.10 -7.47
N PHE A 107 -11.98 -11.14 -6.82
CA PHE A 107 -11.80 -9.78 -7.31
C PHE A 107 -10.31 -9.55 -7.53
N PHE A 108 -9.93 -9.05 -8.69
CA PHE A 108 -8.52 -8.81 -9.00
C PHE A 108 -8.35 -7.70 -10.02
N ALA A 109 -7.22 -7.02 -9.93
CA ALA A 109 -6.80 -6.05 -10.92
C ALA A 109 -6.07 -6.72 -12.09
N HIS A 110 -6.26 -6.25 -13.30
CA HIS A 110 -5.55 -6.72 -14.49
C HIS A 110 -5.30 -5.57 -15.45
N ASN A 111 -4.08 -5.52 -15.98
CA ASN A 111 -3.70 -4.62 -17.06
C ASN A 111 -3.25 -5.46 -18.26
N SER A 112 -3.84 -5.25 -19.41
CA SER A 112 -3.51 -5.99 -20.62
C SER A 112 -2.18 -5.56 -21.26
N GLY A 113 -1.52 -4.53 -20.74
CA GLY A 113 -0.23 -4.01 -21.22
C GLY A 113 -0.08 -2.52 -20.97
N LEU A 114 -0.57 -1.69 -21.88
CA LEU A 114 -0.36 -0.25 -21.89
C LEU A 114 -1.58 0.58 -21.41
N LEU A 115 -2.55 -0.04 -20.72
CA LEU A 115 -3.61 0.73 -20.10
C LEU A 115 -3.02 1.66 -19.03
N ASN A 116 -3.54 2.87 -18.94
CA ASN A 116 -3.08 3.87 -17.97
C ASN A 116 -3.27 3.39 -16.52
N GLN A 117 -4.39 2.72 -16.26
CA GLN A 117 -4.71 2.13 -14.95
C GLN A 117 -5.15 0.67 -15.11
N ASP A 118 -4.94 -0.12 -14.06
CA ASP A 118 -5.42 -1.51 -14.02
C ASP A 118 -6.95 -1.52 -13.94
N VAL A 119 -7.56 -2.45 -14.66
CA VAL A 119 -9.01 -2.68 -14.64
C VAL A 119 -9.34 -3.71 -13.55
N VAL A 120 -10.36 -3.46 -12.76
CA VAL A 120 -10.83 -4.38 -11.72
C VAL A 120 -11.86 -5.34 -12.32
N TYR A 121 -11.59 -6.62 -12.13
CA TYR A 121 -12.45 -7.71 -12.59
C TYR A 121 -13.06 -8.46 -11.40
N VAL A 122 -14.18 -9.12 -11.67
CA VAL A 122 -14.79 -10.09 -10.76
C VAL A 122 -15.07 -11.39 -11.49
N SER A 123 -14.85 -12.51 -10.80
CA SER A 123 -15.16 -13.86 -11.30
C SER A 123 -15.87 -14.69 -10.22
N ASP A 124 -16.82 -15.52 -10.61
CA ASP A 124 -17.54 -16.43 -9.70
C ASP A 124 -16.72 -17.70 -9.37
N ALA A 125 -15.61 -17.94 -10.06
CA ALA A 125 -14.64 -19.00 -9.78
C ALA A 125 -13.29 -18.64 -10.40
N LEU A 126 -12.19 -19.21 -9.91
CA LEU A 126 -10.83 -18.92 -10.42
C LEU A 126 -10.66 -19.21 -11.91
N GLU A 127 -11.36 -20.24 -12.41
CA GLU A 127 -11.29 -20.70 -13.80
C GLU A 127 -12.42 -20.14 -14.68
N ALA A 128 -13.38 -19.40 -14.09
CA ALA A 128 -14.47 -18.82 -14.86
C ALA A 128 -14.02 -17.57 -15.63
N GLU A 129 -14.72 -17.25 -16.70
CA GLU A 129 -14.47 -16.02 -17.47
C GLU A 129 -14.77 -14.79 -16.60
N PRO A 130 -13.76 -13.95 -16.34
CA PRO A 130 -13.96 -12.77 -15.50
C PRO A 130 -14.71 -11.68 -16.29
N ARG A 131 -15.47 -10.88 -15.59
CA ARG A 131 -16.11 -9.68 -16.15
C ARG A 131 -15.54 -8.41 -15.52
N VAL A 132 -15.51 -7.35 -16.29
CA VAL A 132 -15.10 -6.02 -15.82
C VAL A 132 -16.09 -5.56 -14.74
N LEU A 133 -15.58 -5.13 -13.61
CA LEU A 133 -16.34 -4.52 -12.53
C LEU A 133 -16.11 -3.00 -12.49
N ILE A 134 -14.84 -2.56 -12.49
CA ILE A 134 -14.45 -1.15 -12.54
C ILE A 134 -13.39 -0.98 -13.62
N ASP A 135 -13.62 -0.05 -14.54
CA ASP A 135 -12.59 0.40 -15.50
C ASP A 135 -12.21 1.86 -15.19
N PRO A 136 -11.11 2.09 -14.47
CA PRO A 136 -10.70 3.44 -14.10
C PRO A 136 -10.30 4.29 -15.31
N ASN A 137 -9.95 3.67 -16.43
CA ASN A 137 -9.59 4.39 -17.66
C ASN A 137 -10.78 5.15 -18.27
N THR A 138 -12.00 4.93 -17.75
CA THR A 138 -13.23 5.63 -18.15
C THR A 138 -13.65 6.73 -17.19
N PHE A 139 -12.89 7.00 -16.11
CA PHE A 139 -13.30 7.96 -15.09
C PHE A 139 -13.23 9.43 -15.56
N SER A 140 -12.26 9.76 -16.40
CA SER A 140 -12.12 11.08 -17.01
C SER A 140 -11.53 10.99 -18.42
N GLU A 141 -11.82 11.98 -19.27
CA GLU A 141 -11.32 12.02 -20.66
C GLU A 141 -9.80 12.26 -20.72
N ASP A 142 -9.27 13.03 -19.77
CA ASP A 142 -7.85 13.39 -19.67
C ASP A 142 -7.01 12.41 -18.84
N ALA A 143 -7.65 11.35 -18.33
CA ALA A 143 -7.03 10.32 -17.50
C ALA A 143 -6.41 10.82 -16.17
N THR A 144 -6.86 11.95 -15.66
CA THR A 144 -6.37 12.53 -14.38
C THR A 144 -7.04 11.91 -13.16
N VAL A 145 -8.23 11.31 -13.31
CA VAL A 145 -8.94 10.66 -12.20
C VAL A 145 -8.47 9.23 -12.03
N ALA A 146 -7.96 8.91 -10.84
CA ALA A 146 -7.41 7.60 -10.52
C ALA A 146 -8.31 6.79 -9.58
N LEU A 147 -8.22 5.44 -9.68
CA LEU A 147 -8.73 4.53 -8.67
C LEU A 147 -7.80 4.55 -7.45
N ALA A 148 -8.27 5.09 -6.33
CA ALA A 148 -7.50 5.35 -5.12
C ALA A 148 -7.77 4.37 -3.97
N GLY A 149 -8.66 3.41 -4.15
CA GLY A 149 -9.00 2.37 -3.19
C GLY A 149 -10.10 1.47 -3.73
N SER A 150 -10.11 0.21 -3.28
CA SER A 150 -11.10 -0.77 -3.74
C SER A 150 -11.25 -1.91 -2.73
N PHE A 151 -12.49 -2.18 -2.27
CA PHE A 151 -12.79 -3.18 -1.25
C PHE A 151 -14.10 -3.90 -1.57
N PRO A 152 -14.09 -5.21 -1.86
CA PRO A 152 -15.32 -5.99 -1.93
C PRO A 152 -15.99 -6.08 -0.55
N SER A 153 -17.29 -6.10 -0.52
CA SER A 153 -18.03 -6.38 0.71
C SER A 153 -17.89 -7.87 1.10
N PRO A 154 -17.98 -8.22 2.39
CA PRO A 154 -17.76 -9.60 2.85
C PRO A 154 -18.65 -10.66 2.18
N GLN A 155 -19.89 -10.32 1.84
CA GLN A 155 -20.78 -11.22 1.09
C GLN A 155 -20.55 -11.17 -0.42
N GLY A 156 -19.64 -10.30 -0.90
CA GLY A 156 -19.34 -10.12 -2.32
C GLY A 156 -20.50 -9.56 -3.14
N SER A 157 -21.50 -8.96 -2.48
CA SER A 157 -22.67 -8.37 -3.16
C SER A 157 -22.42 -6.95 -3.62
N LEU A 158 -21.56 -6.22 -2.90
CA LEU A 158 -21.20 -4.83 -3.16
C LEU A 158 -19.70 -4.68 -3.31
N PHE A 159 -19.30 -3.60 -3.96
CA PHE A 159 -17.91 -3.22 -4.15
C PHE A 159 -17.73 -1.73 -3.88
N ALA A 160 -16.97 -1.37 -2.85
CA ALA A 160 -16.58 0.01 -2.59
C ALA A 160 -15.34 0.37 -3.40
N TYR A 161 -15.35 1.54 -4.04
CA TYR A 161 -14.19 2.04 -4.76
C TYR A 161 -14.05 3.57 -4.58
N ALA A 162 -12.82 4.03 -4.51
CA ALA A 162 -12.50 5.43 -4.33
C ALA A 162 -11.92 6.05 -5.59
N LYS A 163 -12.28 7.29 -5.86
CA LYS A 163 -11.69 8.13 -6.89
C LYS A 163 -10.86 9.24 -6.25
N SER A 164 -9.70 9.51 -6.83
CA SER A 164 -8.85 10.66 -6.53
C SER A 164 -8.61 11.46 -7.81
N ASP A 165 -8.75 12.76 -7.74
CA ASP A 165 -8.59 13.65 -8.89
C ASP A 165 -7.21 14.31 -8.90
N ALA A 166 -6.60 14.39 -10.08
CA ALA A 166 -5.34 15.09 -10.37
C ALA A 166 -4.18 14.82 -9.39
N GLY A 167 -4.10 13.59 -8.86
CA GLY A 167 -3.07 13.20 -7.89
C GLY A 167 -3.31 13.70 -6.47
N SER A 168 -4.50 14.21 -6.17
CA SER A 168 -4.89 14.61 -4.82
C SER A 168 -4.90 13.42 -3.86
N ASP A 169 -4.60 13.68 -2.59
CA ASP A 169 -4.79 12.70 -1.52
C ASP A 169 -6.24 12.56 -1.09
N TRP A 170 -7.10 13.50 -1.46
CA TRP A 170 -8.53 13.42 -1.20
C TRP A 170 -9.17 12.35 -2.05
N ARG A 171 -10.07 11.58 -1.43
CA ARG A 171 -10.76 10.43 -2.03
C ARG A 171 -12.24 10.54 -1.80
N ASP A 172 -13.03 10.30 -2.87
CA ASP A 172 -14.46 10.14 -2.80
C ASP A 172 -14.82 8.67 -3.04
N TRP A 173 -15.53 8.07 -2.10
CA TRP A 173 -15.94 6.68 -2.16
C TRP A 173 -17.30 6.51 -2.79
N TYR A 174 -17.45 5.47 -3.60
CA TYR A 174 -18.66 5.04 -4.28
C TYR A 174 -18.88 3.55 -4.05
N PHE A 175 -20.12 3.11 -4.24
CA PHE A 175 -20.51 1.73 -4.02
C PHE A 175 -21.19 1.19 -5.28
N ARG A 176 -20.80 -0.02 -5.70
CA ARG A 176 -21.29 -0.69 -6.89
C ARG A 176 -21.94 -2.02 -6.53
N ASP A 177 -23.10 -2.31 -7.08
CA ASP A 177 -23.68 -3.65 -7.03
C ASP A 177 -22.88 -4.58 -7.94
N VAL A 178 -22.37 -5.66 -7.34
CA VAL A 178 -21.47 -6.58 -8.05
C VAL A 178 -22.18 -7.36 -9.14
N VAL A 179 -23.47 -7.65 -9.02
CA VAL A 179 -24.24 -8.43 -10.00
C VAL A 179 -24.65 -7.60 -11.20
N THR A 180 -25.23 -6.42 -10.94
CA THR A 180 -25.71 -5.53 -12.01
C THR A 180 -24.61 -4.70 -12.65
N GLY A 181 -23.53 -4.40 -11.90
CA GLY A 181 -22.46 -3.49 -12.32
C GLY A 181 -22.90 -2.01 -12.24
N GLU A 182 -24.03 -1.69 -11.61
CA GLU A 182 -24.53 -0.34 -11.45
C GLU A 182 -24.06 0.27 -10.14
N ASP A 183 -23.74 1.57 -10.16
CA ASP A 183 -23.41 2.32 -8.95
C ASP A 183 -24.67 2.60 -8.14
N LEU A 184 -24.53 2.50 -6.83
CA LEU A 184 -25.54 2.98 -5.88
C LEU A 184 -25.49 4.51 -5.82
N GLY A 185 -26.54 5.12 -5.24
CA GLY A 185 -26.60 6.56 -5.09
C GLY A 185 -25.72 7.13 -3.98
N ASP A 186 -25.04 6.28 -3.23
CA ASP A 186 -24.25 6.64 -2.07
C ASP A 186 -22.87 7.16 -2.47
N ALA A 187 -22.42 8.23 -1.81
CA ALA A 187 -21.08 8.75 -1.95
C ALA A 187 -20.56 9.24 -0.58
N LEU A 188 -19.29 8.94 -0.27
CA LEU A 188 -18.61 9.44 0.93
C LEU A 188 -17.45 10.33 0.52
N THR A 189 -17.47 11.55 1.02
CA THR A 189 -16.50 12.60 0.72
C THR A 189 -15.70 13.00 1.97
N PHE A 190 -14.73 13.89 1.79
CA PHE A 190 -13.85 14.38 2.86
C PHE A 190 -13.00 13.29 3.51
N THR A 191 -12.63 12.28 2.73
CA THR A 191 -11.72 11.22 3.16
C THR A 191 -10.34 11.42 2.56
N LYS A 192 -9.30 11.17 3.36
CA LYS A 192 -7.89 11.30 2.96
C LYS A 192 -7.07 10.34 3.81
N PHE A 193 -6.26 9.49 3.18
CA PHE A 193 -5.45 8.45 3.85
C PHE A 193 -6.26 7.48 4.72
N THR A 194 -7.54 7.30 4.43
CA THR A 194 -8.44 6.44 5.19
C THR A 194 -9.05 5.38 4.29
N ASP A 195 -9.25 4.19 4.84
CA ASP A 195 -9.92 3.09 4.18
C ASP A 195 -11.31 2.84 4.79
N LEU A 196 -12.08 1.96 4.15
CA LEU A 196 -13.40 1.55 4.62
C LEU A 196 -13.31 0.19 5.31
N SER A 197 -14.14 -0.01 6.33
CA SER A 197 -14.34 -1.33 6.92
C SER A 197 -15.80 -1.74 6.87
N TRP A 198 -16.11 -2.76 6.10
CA TRP A 198 -17.45 -3.29 5.92
C TRP A 198 -17.99 -3.98 7.16
N THR A 199 -19.31 -3.91 7.38
CA THR A 199 -20.00 -4.84 8.25
C THR A 199 -20.12 -6.21 7.58
N PRO A 200 -20.10 -7.34 8.33
CA PRO A 200 -20.16 -8.69 7.74
C PRO A 200 -21.41 -9.01 6.92
N ASP A 201 -22.49 -8.25 7.10
CA ASP A 201 -23.77 -8.38 6.40
C ASP A 201 -23.95 -7.44 5.22
N ASP A 202 -22.88 -6.74 4.80
CA ASP A 202 -22.86 -5.75 3.73
C ASP A 202 -23.78 -4.53 3.96
N SER A 203 -24.35 -4.36 5.16
CA SER A 203 -25.33 -3.31 5.43
C SER A 203 -24.73 -1.91 5.57
N GLY A 204 -23.42 -1.81 5.77
CA GLY A 204 -22.74 -0.52 5.91
C GLY A 204 -21.24 -0.62 6.06
N VAL A 205 -20.62 0.54 6.20
CA VAL A 205 -19.16 0.68 6.36
C VAL A 205 -18.83 1.64 7.51
N TYR A 206 -17.77 1.34 8.22
CA TYR A 206 -17.09 2.30 9.08
C TYR A 206 -15.99 2.99 8.28
N TYR A 207 -15.86 4.29 8.46
CA TYR A 207 -14.87 5.10 7.76
C TYR A 207 -14.47 6.32 8.58
N SER A 208 -13.29 6.84 8.30
CA SER A 208 -12.81 8.06 8.93
C SER A 208 -12.85 9.20 7.92
N ARG A 209 -13.35 10.37 8.34
CA ARG A 209 -13.38 11.56 7.49
C ARG A 209 -12.93 12.79 8.26
N TYR A 210 -12.45 13.75 7.54
CA TYR A 210 -12.15 15.08 8.04
C TYR A 210 -13.44 15.90 8.23
N PRO A 211 -13.45 16.86 9.15
CA PRO A 211 -14.56 17.80 9.26
C PRO A 211 -14.63 18.68 8.01
N VAL A 212 -15.79 19.30 7.81
CA VAL A 212 -16.00 20.26 6.73
C VAL A 212 -15.58 21.64 7.23
N GLY A 213 -14.74 22.33 6.46
CA GLY A 213 -14.33 23.70 6.70
C GLY A 213 -15.44 24.74 6.42
N GLU A 214 -15.18 26.00 6.76
CA GLU A 214 -16.13 27.11 6.50
C GLU A 214 -16.33 27.37 5.01
N ASP A 215 -15.38 27.00 4.17
CA ASP A 215 -15.43 27.08 2.71
C ASP A 215 -16.20 25.91 2.06
N GLY A 216 -16.60 24.92 2.83
CA GLY A 216 -17.28 23.72 2.36
C GLY A 216 -16.35 22.60 1.86
N ALA A 217 -15.03 22.77 1.93
CA ALA A 217 -14.04 21.76 1.65
C ALA A 217 -13.70 20.91 2.89
N GLY A 218 -12.96 19.81 2.71
CA GLY A 218 -12.43 19.05 3.84
C GLY A 218 -11.33 19.83 4.55
N ASP A 219 -11.42 19.91 5.89
CA ASP A 219 -10.45 20.61 6.74
C ASP A 219 -9.45 19.59 7.33
N ASP A 220 -8.33 19.41 6.67
CA ASP A 220 -7.26 18.49 7.10
C ASP A 220 -6.30 19.08 8.14
N THR A 221 -6.57 20.30 8.59
CA THR A 221 -5.89 20.89 9.77
C THR A 221 -6.45 20.40 11.10
N ARG A 222 -7.54 19.60 11.06
CA ARG A 222 -8.23 19.03 12.21
C ARG A 222 -8.18 17.50 12.17
N ALA A 223 -8.28 16.88 13.34
CA ALA A 223 -8.30 15.42 13.45
C ALA A 223 -9.51 14.80 12.72
N VAL A 224 -9.28 13.64 12.12
CA VAL A 224 -10.36 12.82 11.52
C VAL A 224 -11.25 12.22 12.61
N THR A 225 -12.46 11.87 12.22
CA THR A 225 -13.47 11.28 13.09
C THR A 225 -14.08 10.04 12.42
N VAL A 226 -14.33 8.97 13.19
CA VAL A 226 -14.93 7.73 12.68
C VAL A 226 -16.45 7.85 12.64
N TYR A 227 -17.03 7.53 11.50
CA TYR A 227 -18.46 7.47 11.23
C TYR A 227 -18.87 6.06 10.79
N TYR A 228 -20.17 5.81 10.86
CA TYR A 228 -20.82 4.64 10.26
C TYR A 228 -21.77 5.08 9.15
N HIS A 229 -21.59 4.56 7.95
CA HIS A 229 -22.49 4.78 6.83
C HIS A 229 -23.33 3.54 6.59
N ALA A 230 -24.65 3.68 6.64
CA ALA A 230 -25.58 2.63 6.24
C ALA A 230 -25.84 2.73 4.73
N ILE A 231 -25.61 1.65 4.00
CA ILE A 231 -25.82 1.62 2.54
C ILE A 231 -27.25 2.00 2.19
N GLY A 232 -27.41 2.86 1.19
CA GLY A 232 -28.69 3.40 0.74
C GLY A 232 -29.15 4.65 1.50
N THR A 233 -28.27 5.26 2.31
CA THR A 233 -28.59 6.49 3.04
C THR A 233 -27.69 7.66 2.60
N SER A 234 -28.02 8.88 3.03
CA SER A 234 -27.15 10.03 2.80
C SER A 234 -26.05 10.13 3.85
N GLN A 235 -24.80 10.44 3.45
CA GLN A 235 -23.67 10.68 4.34
C GLN A 235 -23.97 11.70 5.45
N SER A 236 -24.90 12.66 5.21
CA SER A 236 -25.30 13.64 6.21
C SER A 236 -26.02 13.04 7.42
N ASN A 237 -26.51 11.80 7.31
CA ASN A 237 -27.18 11.06 8.37
C ASN A 237 -26.24 10.12 9.13
N ASP A 238 -24.98 10.05 8.75
CA ASP A 238 -24.03 9.11 9.34
C ASP A 238 -23.78 9.44 10.82
N PRO A 239 -24.06 8.50 11.73
CA PRO A 239 -23.78 8.70 13.14
C PRO A 239 -22.27 8.71 13.39
N LEU A 240 -21.85 9.63 14.26
CA LEU A 240 -20.52 9.64 14.82
C LEU A 240 -20.31 8.39 15.70
N VAL A 241 -19.21 7.70 15.49
CA VAL A 241 -18.85 6.46 16.21
C VAL A 241 -17.73 6.69 17.20
N PHE A 242 -16.69 7.43 16.79
CA PHE A 242 -15.55 7.72 17.63
C PHE A 242 -14.88 9.04 17.21
N ASP A 243 -14.58 9.87 18.20
CA ASP A 243 -13.89 11.14 18.04
C ASP A 243 -12.64 11.16 18.95
N ALA A 244 -11.50 11.44 18.38
CA ALA A 244 -10.24 11.58 19.09
C ALA A 244 -9.89 13.07 19.38
N GLY A 245 -10.76 14.02 19.03
CA GLY A 245 -10.47 15.46 19.11
C GLY A 245 -10.16 16.00 20.53
N ASP A 246 -10.62 15.31 21.57
CA ASP A 246 -10.30 15.65 22.97
C ASP A 246 -9.00 14.97 23.47
N MET A 247 -8.38 14.10 22.66
CA MET A 247 -7.12 13.48 23.05
C MET A 247 -5.96 14.46 22.88
N PRO A 248 -4.98 14.44 23.81
CA PRO A 248 -3.80 15.29 23.66
C PRO A 248 -2.98 14.85 22.44
N GLN A 249 -2.38 15.83 21.78
CA GLN A 249 -1.39 15.56 20.72
C GLN A 249 -0.26 14.67 21.26
N HIS A 250 0.20 13.76 20.43
CA HIS A 250 1.38 12.95 20.69
C HIS A 250 2.52 13.41 19.77
N ARG A 251 3.65 13.83 20.38
CA ARG A 251 4.81 14.37 19.63
C ARG A 251 4.46 15.55 18.70
N GLY A 252 3.45 16.34 19.05
CA GLY A 252 2.98 17.46 18.23
C GLY A 252 2.07 17.09 17.07
N LEU A 253 1.64 15.84 16.97
CA LEU A 253 0.71 15.34 15.97
C LEU A 253 -0.66 15.05 16.60
N ASP A 254 -1.71 15.34 15.86
CA ASP A 254 -3.07 15.00 16.27
C ASP A 254 -3.32 13.50 16.12
N PRO A 255 -4.08 12.88 17.04
CA PRO A 255 -4.47 11.49 16.94
C PRO A 255 -5.45 11.27 15.79
N HIS A 256 -5.15 10.29 14.93
CA HIS A 256 -5.98 9.89 13.78
C HIS A 256 -6.55 8.49 14.00
N PRO A 257 -7.87 8.33 14.26
CA PRO A 257 -8.50 7.04 14.43
C PRO A 257 -8.84 6.38 13.08
N TYR A 258 -8.54 5.08 12.98
CA TYR A 258 -8.90 4.17 11.89
C TYR A 258 -9.68 3.00 12.48
N ALA A 259 -10.79 2.63 11.86
CA ALA A 259 -11.68 1.62 12.39
C ALA A 259 -11.70 0.37 11.51
N THR A 260 -11.60 -0.82 12.14
CA THR A 260 -11.69 -2.12 11.48
C THR A 260 -12.71 -2.99 12.22
N VAL A 261 -13.70 -3.50 11.50
CA VAL A 261 -14.66 -4.47 12.03
C VAL A 261 -14.01 -5.85 12.09
N THR A 262 -14.13 -6.55 13.21
CA THR A 262 -13.71 -7.96 13.27
C THR A 262 -14.54 -8.80 12.31
N GLU A 263 -13.94 -9.85 11.76
CA GLU A 263 -14.57 -10.68 10.73
C GLU A 263 -15.90 -11.32 11.20
N ASP A 264 -15.99 -11.65 12.48
CA ASP A 264 -17.21 -12.16 13.12
C ASP A 264 -18.25 -11.06 13.48
N GLY A 265 -17.94 -9.79 13.20
CA GLY A 265 -18.80 -8.64 13.45
C GLY A 265 -19.00 -8.29 14.92
N ARG A 266 -18.23 -8.85 15.83
CA ARG A 266 -18.42 -8.62 17.28
C ARG A 266 -17.85 -7.30 17.75
N TYR A 267 -16.71 -6.90 17.20
CA TYR A 267 -15.97 -5.74 17.67
C TYR A 267 -15.64 -4.78 16.53
N LEU A 268 -15.59 -3.51 16.86
CA LEU A 268 -14.90 -2.50 16.09
C LEU A 268 -13.57 -2.21 16.79
N VAL A 269 -12.47 -2.53 16.15
CA VAL A 269 -11.12 -2.21 16.58
C VAL A 269 -10.75 -0.84 16.02
N ILE A 270 -10.36 0.10 16.88
CA ILE A 270 -10.01 1.46 16.49
C ILE A 270 -8.53 1.65 16.80
N SER A 271 -7.73 1.72 15.74
CA SER A 271 -6.30 2.07 15.81
C SER A 271 -6.19 3.59 15.75
N ILE A 272 -5.58 4.20 16.75
CA ILE A 272 -5.40 5.64 16.83
C ILE A 272 -3.91 5.92 16.64
N GLN A 273 -3.56 6.55 15.53
CA GLN A 273 -2.18 6.83 15.13
C GLN A 273 -1.83 8.31 15.35
N ALA A 274 -0.59 8.57 15.76
CA ALA A 274 0.02 9.89 15.73
C ALA A 274 1.48 9.72 15.30
N GLY A 275 1.70 9.65 13.98
CA GLY A 275 2.96 9.26 13.37
C GLY A 275 3.03 7.77 13.01
N TYR A 276 4.25 7.20 12.87
CA TYR A 276 4.45 5.89 12.23
C TYR A 276 4.98 4.79 13.16
N HIS A 277 5.27 5.11 14.42
CA HIS A 277 6.02 4.19 15.30
C HIS A 277 5.22 3.67 16.48
N GLU A 278 4.13 4.34 16.80
CA GLU A 278 3.33 4.07 17.99
C GLU A 278 1.86 4.33 17.69
N ASN A 279 0.97 3.54 18.28
CA ASN A 279 -0.47 3.76 18.22
C ASN A 279 -1.16 3.31 19.49
N LEU A 280 -2.40 3.75 19.68
CA LEU A 280 -3.31 3.25 20.69
C LEU A 280 -4.34 2.32 20.04
N ILE A 281 -4.86 1.37 20.80
CA ILE A 281 -5.95 0.50 20.35
C ILE A 281 -7.15 0.66 21.28
N TRP A 282 -8.26 1.01 20.67
CA TRP A 282 -9.55 1.04 21.34
C TRP A 282 -10.46 -0.01 20.74
N VAL A 283 -11.46 -0.46 21.51
CA VAL A 283 -12.41 -1.48 21.08
C VAL A 283 -13.83 -1.11 21.48
N LYS A 284 -14.77 -1.32 20.56
CA LYS A 284 -16.21 -1.16 20.79
C LYS A 284 -16.91 -2.48 20.48
N GLU A 285 -17.78 -2.95 21.38
CA GLU A 285 -18.62 -4.11 21.15
C GLU A 285 -19.85 -3.72 20.31
N LEU A 286 -19.97 -4.27 19.10
CA LEU A 286 -20.99 -3.85 18.14
C LEU A 286 -22.38 -4.31 18.47
N ALA A 287 -22.53 -5.44 19.17
CA ALA A 287 -23.85 -5.92 19.63
C ALA A 287 -24.53 -4.96 20.62
N GLN A 288 -23.75 -4.11 21.30
CA GLN A 288 -24.22 -3.11 22.25
C GLN A 288 -24.19 -1.73 21.59
N LYS A 289 -25.28 -1.34 20.89
CA LYS A 289 -25.33 -0.10 20.10
C LYS A 289 -24.90 1.16 20.89
N ASP A 290 -25.29 1.25 22.16
CA ASP A 290 -25.01 2.41 23.03
C ASP A 290 -23.69 2.30 23.80
N ALA A 291 -22.93 1.18 23.69
CA ALA A 291 -21.66 1.05 24.34
C ALA A 291 -20.63 2.00 23.73
N ALA A 292 -19.94 2.77 24.58
CA ALA A 292 -18.81 3.57 24.14
C ALA A 292 -17.61 2.67 23.80
N ALA A 293 -16.77 3.11 22.90
CA ALA A 293 -15.46 2.51 22.71
C ALA A 293 -14.62 2.67 23.98
N ARG A 294 -13.80 1.68 24.30
CA ARG A 294 -12.92 1.67 25.47
C ARG A 294 -11.48 1.34 25.10
N PRO A 295 -10.49 1.86 25.81
CA PRO A 295 -9.10 1.55 25.52
C PRO A 295 -8.80 0.06 25.77
N LEU A 296 -8.12 -0.56 24.84
CA LEU A 296 -7.48 -1.87 24.98
C LEU A 296 -5.98 -1.68 25.22
N ILE A 297 -5.37 -0.77 24.47
CA ILE A 297 -3.99 -0.31 24.64
C ILE A 297 -4.05 1.22 24.72
N SER A 298 -3.63 1.77 25.85
CA SER A 298 -3.79 3.20 26.21
C SER A 298 -2.47 3.98 26.31
N GLU A 299 -1.35 3.34 26.00
CA GLU A 299 -0.03 3.93 26.12
C GLU A 299 0.67 3.95 24.76
N TRP A 300 1.29 5.08 24.41
CA TRP A 300 2.09 5.26 23.21
C TRP A 300 3.48 4.66 23.42
N VAL A 301 3.63 3.35 23.21
CA VAL A 301 4.90 2.64 23.49
C VAL A 301 5.41 1.82 22.31
N ALA A 302 4.52 1.42 21.40
CA ALA A 302 4.84 0.56 20.26
C ALA A 302 3.78 0.66 19.18
N LEU A 303 4.06 0.08 18.02
CA LEU A 303 3.08 -0.13 16.96
C LEU A 303 2.36 -1.47 17.21
N TYR A 304 1.03 -1.46 17.05
CA TYR A 304 0.16 -2.63 17.12
C TYR A 304 -0.72 -2.68 15.87
N GLN A 305 -0.53 -3.68 15.04
CA GLN A 305 -1.34 -3.88 13.84
C GLN A 305 -2.32 -5.03 14.09
N PHE A 306 -3.60 -4.77 13.94
CA PHE A 306 -4.63 -5.78 14.10
C PHE A 306 -4.59 -6.78 12.93
N LEU A 307 -4.56 -8.07 13.24
CA LEU A 307 -4.43 -9.16 12.25
C LEU A 307 -5.73 -9.95 12.06
N GLY A 308 -6.59 -9.99 13.10
CA GLY A 308 -7.80 -10.79 13.11
C GLY A 308 -8.20 -11.18 14.52
N ASN A 309 -9.24 -12.02 14.65
CA ASN A 309 -9.73 -12.45 15.95
C ASN A 309 -10.18 -13.90 15.98
N ARG A 310 -10.17 -14.46 17.18
CA ARG A 310 -10.82 -15.73 17.55
C ARG A 310 -11.77 -15.45 18.71
N GLY A 311 -13.02 -15.10 18.39
CA GLY A 311 -14.00 -14.69 19.39
C GLY A 311 -13.58 -13.41 20.10
N SER A 312 -13.30 -13.44 21.42
CA SER A 312 -12.82 -12.29 22.19
C SER A 312 -11.30 -12.09 22.18
N GLU A 313 -10.53 -13.00 21.64
CA GLU A 313 -9.09 -12.84 21.43
C GLU A 313 -8.82 -12.08 20.14
N LEU A 314 -8.15 -10.96 20.25
CA LEU A 314 -7.68 -10.13 19.13
C LEU A 314 -6.18 -10.36 18.94
N PHE A 315 -5.76 -10.68 17.72
CA PHE A 315 -4.36 -10.89 17.36
C PHE A 315 -3.73 -9.60 16.83
N PHE A 316 -2.52 -9.30 17.26
CA PHE A 316 -1.76 -8.14 16.82
C PHE A 316 -0.32 -8.51 16.50
N SER A 317 0.23 -8.02 15.40
CA SER A 317 1.67 -7.87 15.28
C SER A 317 2.09 -6.60 16.02
N THR A 318 3.27 -6.62 16.65
CA THR A 318 3.71 -5.48 17.47
C THR A 318 5.21 -5.40 17.60
N THR A 319 5.71 -4.17 17.71
CA THR A 319 7.10 -3.85 18.09
C THR A 319 7.31 -3.76 19.60
N ASP A 320 6.28 -4.01 20.41
CA ASP A 320 6.32 -3.95 21.86
C ASP A 320 7.27 -4.99 22.45
N ASP A 321 8.37 -4.53 23.09
CA ASP A 321 9.47 -5.36 23.56
C ASP A 321 10.04 -6.34 22.50
N ALA A 322 9.92 -5.99 21.19
CA ALA A 322 10.32 -6.83 20.05
C ALA A 322 10.74 -5.96 18.86
N GLN A 323 12.03 -5.72 18.68
CA GLN A 323 12.56 -4.86 17.63
C GLN A 323 12.25 -5.39 16.21
N ASN A 324 12.25 -6.72 16.05
CA ASN A 324 11.91 -7.42 14.80
C ASN A 324 10.43 -7.79 14.71
N SER A 325 9.59 -7.25 15.59
CA SER A 325 8.18 -7.56 15.76
C SER A 325 7.90 -8.99 16.24
N ARG A 326 6.75 -9.16 16.87
CA ARG A 326 6.19 -10.42 17.34
C ARG A 326 4.67 -10.43 17.18
N VAL A 327 4.02 -11.57 17.35
CA VAL A 327 2.56 -11.65 17.37
C VAL A 327 2.07 -11.97 18.79
N ILE A 328 1.10 -11.18 19.26
CA ILE A 328 0.44 -11.36 20.54
C ILE A 328 -1.07 -11.53 20.37
N ALA A 329 -1.73 -12.10 21.37
CA ALA A 329 -3.18 -12.11 21.49
C ALA A 329 -3.62 -11.44 22.78
N ILE A 330 -4.67 -10.61 22.68
CA ILE A 330 -5.28 -9.88 23.80
C ILE A 330 -6.75 -10.28 23.89
N ASP A 331 -7.16 -10.87 25.02
CA ASP A 331 -8.59 -11.09 25.29
C ASP A 331 -9.24 -9.77 25.72
N VAL A 332 -10.23 -9.31 24.95
CA VAL A 332 -11.00 -8.09 25.20
C VAL A 332 -11.64 -8.11 26.62
N ASN A 333 -11.95 -9.29 27.18
CA ASN A 333 -12.50 -9.44 28.51
C ASN A 333 -11.45 -9.42 29.64
N LEU A 334 -10.17 -9.66 29.29
CA LEU A 334 -9.02 -9.69 30.21
C LEU A 334 -7.87 -8.82 29.67
N PRO A 335 -8.08 -7.51 29.49
CA PRO A 335 -7.18 -6.66 28.71
C PRO A 335 -5.85 -6.33 29.40
N GLN A 336 -5.69 -6.72 30.68
CA GLN A 336 -4.47 -6.40 31.43
C GLN A 336 -3.25 -7.07 30.77
N ARG A 337 -2.13 -6.33 30.68
CA ARG A 337 -0.88 -6.79 30.04
C ARG A 337 -0.40 -8.16 30.56
N SER A 338 -0.64 -8.45 31.85
CA SER A 338 -0.29 -9.76 32.46
C SER A 338 -1.05 -10.95 31.87
N ASN A 339 -2.14 -10.73 31.14
CA ASN A 339 -2.96 -11.75 30.50
C ASN A 339 -2.69 -11.87 29.00
N TRP A 340 -1.86 -10.98 28.42
CA TRP A 340 -1.50 -11.06 27.02
C TRP A 340 -0.74 -12.35 26.75
N ARG A 341 -1.03 -12.99 25.65
CA ARG A 341 -0.36 -14.21 25.22
C ARG A 341 0.58 -13.87 24.07
N GLU A 342 1.82 -14.31 24.17
CA GLU A 342 2.71 -14.35 23.03
C GLU A 342 2.34 -15.53 22.15
N ILE A 343 2.03 -15.29 20.89
CA ILE A 343 1.63 -16.29 19.90
C ILE A 343 2.83 -16.69 19.04
N VAL A 344 3.46 -15.70 18.40
CA VAL A 344 4.70 -15.91 17.68
C VAL A 344 5.77 -15.02 18.30
N PRO A 345 6.80 -15.59 18.93
CA PRO A 345 7.87 -14.82 19.55
C PRO A 345 8.69 -14.07 18.49
N GLU A 346 9.38 -13.01 18.92
CA GLU A 346 10.37 -12.32 18.10
C GLU A 346 11.40 -13.32 17.55
N ALA A 347 11.68 -13.22 16.26
CA ALA A 347 12.69 -14.01 15.57
C ALA A 347 13.94 -13.18 15.25
N ALA A 348 14.99 -13.85 14.78
CA ALA A 348 16.17 -13.16 14.23
C ALA A 348 15.84 -12.42 12.93
N GLU A 349 14.90 -12.96 12.16
CA GLU A 349 14.32 -12.36 10.97
C GLU A 349 13.27 -11.33 11.36
N ALA A 350 13.24 -10.18 10.67
CA ALA A 350 12.22 -9.17 10.91
C ALA A 350 10.86 -9.60 10.33
N LEU A 351 9.85 -9.65 11.19
CA LEU A 351 8.46 -9.85 10.77
C LEU A 351 7.99 -8.62 10.00
N GLN A 352 7.69 -8.78 8.73
CA GLN A 352 7.25 -7.70 7.84
C GLN A 352 5.73 -7.53 7.86
N ASP A 353 5.02 -8.64 7.84
CA ASP A 353 3.57 -8.70 7.88
C ASP A 353 3.09 -10.03 8.44
N ALA A 354 1.80 -10.09 8.83
CA ALA A 354 1.13 -11.32 9.25
C ALA A 354 -0.38 -11.22 9.01
N SER A 355 -1.00 -12.35 8.72
CA SER A 355 -2.44 -12.44 8.47
C SER A 355 -3.05 -13.68 9.14
N VAL A 356 -4.36 -13.62 9.43
CA VAL A 356 -5.12 -14.76 9.93
C VAL A 356 -6.01 -15.26 8.81
N VAL A 357 -5.65 -16.43 8.23
CA VAL A 357 -6.34 -17.01 7.07
C VAL A 357 -6.52 -18.51 7.28
N GLY A 358 -7.71 -19.06 7.00
CA GLY A 358 -7.96 -20.50 7.05
C GLY A 358 -7.77 -21.13 8.41
N GLY A 359 -7.98 -20.39 9.49
CA GLY A 359 -7.73 -20.86 10.86
C GLY A 359 -6.25 -20.92 11.25
N ALA A 360 -5.36 -20.33 10.46
CA ALA A 360 -3.93 -20.27 10.69
C ALA A 360 -3.42 -18.83 10.65
N LEU A 361 -2.22 -18.62 11.20
CA LEU A 361 -1.47 -17.37 11.10
C LEU A 361 -0.35 -17.56 10.10
N ILE A 362 -0.34 -16.74 9.05
CA ILE A 362 0.70 -16.70 8.02
C ILE A 362 1.59 -15.51 8.35
N ALA A 363 2.86 -15.75 8.59
CA ALA A 363 3.84 -14.73 8.98
C ALA A 363 4.91 -14.56 7.90
N GLU A 364 5.06 -13.35 7.41
CA GLU A 364 5.99 -12.95 6.36
C GLU A 364 7.23 -12.30 6.97
N TYR A 365 8.38 -12.89 6.79
CA TYR A 365 9.65 -12.41 7.33
C TYR A 365 10.59 -11.94 6.23
N LEU A 366 11.45 -10.99 6.58
CA LEU A 366 12.63 -10.63 5.78
C LEU A 366 13.86 -11.35 6.33
N GLN A 367 14.38 -12.31 5.56
CA GLN A 367 15.59 -13.04 5.89
C GLN A 367 16.70 -12.74 4.87
N ASP A 368 17.77 -12.09 5.28
CA ASP A 368 18.90 -11.79 4.38
C ASP A 368 18.44 -11.12 3.05
N ALA A 369 17.50 -10.16 3.12
CA ALA A 369 16.92 -9.43 1.99
C ALA A 369 16.09 -10.28 1.00
N LYS A 370 15.52 -11.40 1.44
CA LYS A 370 14.54 -12.23 0.72
C LYS A 370 13.39 -12.58 1.64
N SER A 371 12.23 -12.93 1.09
CA SER A 371 11.08 -13.38 1.86
C SER A 371 11.29 -14.79 2.42
N LEU A 372 10.79 -14.99 3.63
CA LEU A 372 10.59 -16.26 4.30
C LEU A 372 9.17 -16.24 4.87
N VAL A 373 8.35 -17.23 4.56
CA VAL A 373 6.95 -17.28 4.98
C VAL A 373 6.71 -18.52 5.82
N ARG A 374 6.14 -18.34 7.01
CA ARG A 374 5.87 -19.41 7.97
C ARG A 374 4.40 -19.45 8.32
N ILE A 375 3.86 -20.65 8.46
CA ILE A 375 2.48 -20.88 8.89
C ILE A 375 2.49 -21.43 10.31
N PHE A 376 1.70 -20.80 11.18
CA PHE A 376 1.48 -21.21 12.57
C PHE A 376 -0.01 -21.49 12.79
N ASP A 377 -0.34 -22.32 13.78
CA ASP A 377 -1.70 -22.31 14.30
C ASP A 377 -1.96 -21.07 15.17
N LEU A 378 -3.21 -20.82 15.54
CA LEU A 378 -3.58 -19.65 16.36
C LEU A 378 -3.14 -19.76 17.83
N ASP A 379 -2.51 -20.87 18.21
CA ASP A 379 -1.87 -21.05 19.52
C ASP A 379 -0.35 -20.89 19.45
N GLY A 380 0.21 -20.59 18.24
CA GLY A 380 1.61 -20.27 18.01
C GLY A 380 2.50 -21.48 17.69
N ASN A 381 1.92 -22.67 17.48
CA ASN A 381 2.72 -23.81 17.05
C ASN A 381 3.08 -23.64 15.57
N HIS A 382 4.38 -23.70 15.26
CA HIS A 382 4.87 -23.68 13.87
C HIS A 382 4.38 -24.95 13.16
N LEU A 383 3.65 -24.77 12.07
CA LEU A 383 3.13 -25.86 11.26
C LEU A 383 4.07 -26.20 10.12
N ARG A 384 4.53 -25.19 9.38
CA ARG A 384 5.44 -25.33 8.22
C ARG A 384 5.97 -24.01 7.71
N ASP A 385 6.99 -24.09 6.87
CA ASP A 385 7.40 -22.98 6.00
C ASP A 385 6.72 -23.14 4.63
N VAL A 386 6.39 -22.02 3.98
CA VAL A 386 5.87 -22.01 2.60
C VAL A 386 7.06 -22.11 1.64
N GLU A 387 6.98 -23.07 0.71
CA GLU A 387 7.99 -23.20 -0.34
C GLU A 387 7.76 -22.13 -1.41
N LEU A 388 8.66 -21.13 -1.47
CA LEU A 388 8.64 -20.07 -2.46
C LEU A 388 9.35 -20.50 -3.75
N PRO A 389 9.00 -19.93 -4.92
CA PRO A 389 9.60 -20.31 -6.21
C PRO A 389 11.11 -20.14 -6.31
N GLY A 390 11.70 -19.25 -5.50
CA GLY A 390 13.14 -18.99 -5.52
C GLY A 390 13.60 -17.95 -4.48
N ILE A 391 14.71 -17.30 -4.79
CA ILE A 391 15.32 -16.25 -3.94
C ILE A 391 14.74 -14.91 -4.36
N GLY A 392 13.62 -14.52 -3.78
CA GLY A 392 12.89 -13.32 -4.20
C GLY A 392 12.04 -12.74 -3.08
N THR A 393 11.09 -11.93 -3.49
CA THR A 393 10.09 -11.29 -2.63
C THR A 393 8.72 -11.95 -2.87
N ALA A 394 8.09 -12.39 -1.80
CA ALA A 394 6.69 -12.81 -1.76
C ALA A 394 5.93 -11.81 -0.88
N LYS A 395 4.69 -11.48 -1.24
CA LYS A 395 3.80 -10.58 -0.47
C LYS A 395 2.34 -10.88 -0.77
N GLY A 396 1.49 -10.57 0.18
CA GLY A 396 0.04 -10.80 0.09
C GLY A 396 -0.38 -11.73 1.22
N PHE A 397 -0.84 -12.94 0.91
CA PHE A 397 -1.31 -13.94 1.89
C PHE A 397 -2.50 -13.47 2.72
N GLU A 398 -3.24 -12.49 2.22
CA GLU A 398 -4.45 -12.00 2.86
C GLU A 398 -5.65 -12.91 2.56
N GLY A 399 -6.65 -12.87 3.42
CA GLY A 399 -7.88 -13.64 3.26
C GLY A 399 -8.69 -13.65 4.54
N ARG A 400 -9.70 -14.50 4.58
CA ARG A 400 -10.58 -14.65 5.72
C ARG A 400 -10.20 -15.88 6.56
N ASN A 401 -10.61 -15.85 7.83
CA ASN A 401 -10.32 -16.96 8.76
C ASN A 401 -10.96 -18.30 8.32
N ASP A 402 -11.96 -18.30 7.45
CA ASP A 402 -12.62 -19.49 6.90
C ASP A 402 -12.21 -19.82 5.45
N ASP A 403 -11.32 -19.06 4.82
CA ASP A 403 -10.82 -19.34 3.48
C ASP A 403 -9.83 -20.51 3.49
N PRO A 404 -10.02 -21.53 2.66
CA PRO A 404 -9.09 -22.66 2.57
C PRO A 404 -7.80 -22.31 1.83
N GLU A 405 -7.79 -21.19 1.12
CA GLU A 405 -6.74 -20.74 0.21
C GLU A 405 -6.48 -19.25 0.35
N THR A 406 -5.27 -18.83 0.01
CA THR A 406 -4.90 -17.43 -0.15
C THR A 406 -4.00 -17.27 -1.36
N PHE A 407 -3.75 -16.01 -1.76
CA PHE A 407 -2.92 -15.69 -2.91
C PHE A 407 -1.75 -14.82 -2.50
N PHE A 408 -0.64 -15.02 -3.21
CA PHE A 408 0.53 -14.16 -3.04
C PHE A 408 1.19 -13.84 -4.38
N GLN A 409 1.81 -12.70 -4.43
CA GLN A 409 2.66 -12.28 -5.54
C GLN A 409 4.10 -12.67 -5.23
N TYR A 410 4.77 -13.28 -6.20
CA TYR A 410 6.19 -13.58 -6.14
C TYR A 410 6.94 -12.88 -7.26
N THR A 411 8.11 -12.33 -6.97
CA THR A 411 9.04 -11.77 -7.96
C THR A 411 10.49 -11.93 -7.52
N ASP A 412 11.39 -12.09 -8.48
CA ASP A 412 12.84 -12.01 -8.28
C ASP A 412 13.50 -11.28 -9.46
N PHE A 413 14.84 -11.19 -9.48
CA PHE A 413 15.58 -10.48 -10.53
C PHE A 413 15.46 -11.09 -11.92
N THR A 414 14.95 -12.31 -12.02
CA THR A 414 14.81 -13.07 -13.29
C THR A 414 13.38 -13.53 -13.54
N THR A 415 12.48 -13.29 -12.59
CA THR A 415 11.09 -13.72 -12.64
C THR A 415 10.19 -12.49 -12.51
N PRO A 416 9.39 -12.13 -13.52
CA PRO A 416 8.39 -11.07 -13.41
C PRO A 416 7.35 -11.44 -12.35
N SER A 417 6.57 -10.46 -11.89
CA SER A 417 5.55 -10.68 -10.86
C SER A 417 4.56 -11.77 -11.24
N GLU A 418 4.64 -12.90 -10.58
CA GLU A 418 3.73 -14.05 -10.69
C GLU A 418 2.75 -14.05 -9.54
N ILE A 419 1.53 -14.51 -9.78
CA ILE A 419 0.54 -14.76 -8.73
C ILE A 419 0.44 -16.26 -8.48
N HIS A 420 0.58 -16.64 -7.23
CA HIS A 420 0.46 -18.01 -6.76
C HIS A 420 -0.72 -18.15 -5.81
N CYS A 421 -1.34 -19.32 -5.82
CA CYS A 421 -2.33 -19.74 -4.84
C CYS A 421 -1.63 -20.62 -3.78
N LEU A 422 -1.92 -20.38 -2.51
CA LEU A 422 -1.46 -21.19 -1.37
C LEU A 422 -2.68 -21.87 -0.75
N GLU A 423 -2.70 -23.21 -0.71
CA GLU A 423 -3.64 -23.97 0.11
C GLU A 423 -3.14 -23.97 1.56
N VAL A 424 -3.90 -23.32 2.46
CA VAL A 424 -3.44 -23.02 3.82
C VAL A 424 -3.17 -24.29 4.63
N THR A 425 -4.03 -25.30 4.49
CA THR A 425 -3.97 -26.53 5.28
C THR A 425 -2.75 -27.39 4.93
N SER A 426 -2.46 -27.60 3.65
CA SER A 426 -1.32 -28.41 3.19
C SER A 426 -0.02 -27.62 3.06
N GLY A 427 -0.12 -26.29 2.83
CA GLY A 427 0.99 -25.42 2.46
C GLY A 427 1.43 -25.59 1.01
N ALA A 428 0.64 -26.30 0.20
CA ALA A 428 0.92 -26.46 -1.23
C ALA A 428 0.73 -25.13 -1.97
N THR A 429 1.68 -24.81 -2.84
CA THR A 429 1.62 -23.62 -3.70
C THR A 429 1.44 -24.01 -5.14
N GLU A 430 0.60 -23.27 -5.87
CA GLU A 430 0.35 -23.46 -7.30
C GLU A 430 0.42 -22.12 -8.02
N LEU A 431 1.07 -22.11 -9.20
CA LEU A 431 1.10 -20.93 -10.05
C LEU A 431 -0.30 -20.64 -10.60
N PHE A 432 -0.84 -19.48 -10.28
CA PHE A 432 -2.14 -19.03 -10.77
C PHE A 432 -2.04 -18.18 -12.03
N LYS A 433 -1.19 -17.16 -12.02
CA LYS A 433 -0.97 -16.27 -13.17
C LYS A 433 0.51 -15.94 -13.33
N ARG A 434 0.96 -15.97 -14.59
CA ARG A 434 2.30 -15.56 -14.98
C ARG A 434 2.20 -14.64 -16.20
N PRO A 435 2.77 -13.44 -16.14
CA PRO A 435 2.80 -12.56 -17.31
C PRO A 435 3.71 -13.12 -18.40
N THR A 436 3.32 -12.87 -19.64
CA THR A 436 4.18 -13.16 -20.80
C THR A 436 5.02 -11.93 -21.10
N VAL A 437 6.31 -11.98 -20.80
CA VAL A 437 7.25 -10.89 -21.07
C VAL A 437 8.03 -11.17 -22.37
N SER A 438 8.40 -10.10 -23.09
CA SER A 438 9.16 -10.19 -24.35
C SER A 438 10.64 -10.55 -24.14
N VAL A 439 11.12 -10.58 -22.91
CA VAL A 439 12.53 -10.87 -22.56
C VAL A 439 12.65 -12.31 -22.09
N ASP A 440 13.50 -13.10 -22.76
CA ASP A 440 13.86 -14.43 -22.26
C ASP A 440 14.84 -14.31 -21.09
N THR A 441 14.36 -14.60 -19.88
CA THR A 441 15.14 -14.60 -18.65
C THR A 441 15.76 -15.95 -18.32
N SER A 442 15.39 -17.02 -19.04
CA SER A 442 15.84 -18.38 -18.79
C SER A 442 17.39 -18.60 -18.83
N PRO A 443 18.16 -17.81 -19.60
CA PRO A 443 19.62 -17.92 -19.57
C PRO A 443 20.29 -17.34 -18.30
N PHE A 444 19.53 -16.64 -17.45
CA PHE A 444 20.09 -16.00 -16.28
C PHE A 444 19.89 -16.84 -15.02
N VAL A 445 20.69 -16.55 -14.01
CA VAL A 445 20.58 -17.12 -12.67
C VAL A 445 20.85 -16.04 -11.63
N THR A 446 20.04 -16.03 -10.59
CA THR A 446 20.24 -15.22 -9.39
C THR A 446 20.94 -16.07 -8.31
N ARG A 447 22.00 -15.55 -7.72
CA ARG A 447 22.67 -16.16 -6.57
C ARG A 447 22.76 -15.16 -5.43
N GLN A 448 22.54 -15.63 -4.23
CA GLN A 448 22.84 -14.87 -3.03
C GLN A 448 24.22 -15.26 -2.51
N VAL A 449 25.05 -14.26 -2.31
CA VAL A 449 26.36 -14.39 -1.69
C VAL A 449 26.47 -13.44 -0.51
N PHE A 450 27.51 -13.62 0.31
CA PHE A 450 27.71 -12.77 1.48
C PHE A 450 29.13 -12.27 1.50
N TYR A 451 29.31 -11.04 1.97
CA TYR A 451 30.60 -10.46 2.27
C TYR A 451 30.58 -9.75 3.63
N GLU A 452 31.72 -9.48 4.19
CA GLU A 452 31.83 -8.77 5.45
C GLU A 452 32.07 -7.27 5.21
N SER A 453 31.31 -6.44 5.90
CA SER A 453 31.52 -5.00 6.00
C SER A 453 32.78 -4.73 6.87
N LYS A 454 33.25 -3.47 6.90
CA LYS A 454 34.44 -3.04 7.67
C LYS A 454 34.30 -3.28 9.17
N ASP A 455 33.10 -3.34 9.69
CA ASP A 455 32.79 -3.61 11.09
C ASP A 455 32.52 -5.11 11.38
N GLY A 456 32.70 -5.97 10.37
CA GLY A 456 32.43 -7.42 10.45
C GLY A 456 31.00 -7.82 10.23
N THR A 457 30.07 -6.86 9.93
CA THR A 457 28.70 -7.18 9.62
C THR A 457 28.63 -7.99 8.32
N ARG A 458 27.92 -9.12 8.38
CA ARG A 458 27.66 -9.98 7.22
C ARG A 458 26.57 -9.38 6.36
N ILE A 459 26.91 -9.00 5.12
CA ILE A 459 26.02 -8.31 4.18
C ILE A 459 25.58 -9.27 3.09
N PRO A 460 24.25 -9.48 2.86
CA PRO A 460 23.75 -10.23 1.73
C PRO A 460 23.89 -9.42 0.44
N MET A 461 24.27 -10.09 -0.65
CA MET A 461 24.36 -9.50 -1.99
C MET A 461 23.80 -10.48 -3.01
N PHE A 462 23.00 -9.97 -3.94
CA PHE A 462 22.51 -10.74 -5.07
C PHE A 462 23.38 -10.51 -6.29
N ILE A 463 23.75 -11.59 -6.96
CA ILE A 463 24.48 -11.56 -8.23
C ILE A 463 23.63 -12.21 -9.30
N VAL A 464 23.31 -11.43 -10.34
CA VAL A 464 22.56 -11.92 -11.51
C VAL A 464 23.52 -12.03 -12.69
N HIS A 465 23.61 -13.20 -13.28
CA HIS A 465 24.52 -13.43 -14.41
C HIS A 465 23.99 -14.53 -15.35
N ARG A 466 24.53 -14.58 -16.57
CA ARG A 466 24.23 -15.69 -17.50
C ARG A 466 24.75 -17.01 -16.92
N LYS A 467 23.96 -18.09 -17.10
CA LYS A 467 24.39 -19.45 -16.74
C LYS A 467 25.65 -19.81 -17.50
N GLY A 468 26.61 -20.47 -16.83
CA GLY A 468 27.82 -20.99 -17.45
C GLY A 468 28.95 -19.98 -17.68
N ILE A 469 28.84 -18.72 -17.23
CA ILE A 469 29.98 -17.80 -17.27
C ILE A 469 31.05 -18.19 -16.24
N GLU A 470 32.30 -17.93 -16.56
CA GLU A 470 33.40 -18.04 -15.60
C GLU A 470 33.51 -16.73 -14.79
N LEU A 471 33.49 -16.85 -13.46
CA LEU A 471 33.59 -15.69 -12.55
C LEU A 471 35.06 -15.37 -12.25
N ASP A 472 35.82 -14.99 -13.29
CA ASP A 472 37.25 -14.73 -13.25
C ASP A 472 37.62 -13.24 -13.32
N GLY A 473 36.64 -12.36 -13.27
CA GLY A 473 36.83 -10.91 -13.36
C GLY A 473 36.94 -10.37 -14.79
N SER A 474 36.77 -11.20 -15.83
CA SER A 474 36.83 -10.78 -17.23
C SER A 474 35.47 -10.34 -17.78
N ASN A 475 34.40 -10.64 -17.06
CA ASN A 475 33.04 -10.27 -17.48
C ASN A 475 32.75 -8.79 -17.17
N PRO A 476 32.09 -8.07 -18.07
CA PRO A 476 31.58 -6.73 -17.76
C PRO A 476 30.52 -6.82 -16.66
N THR A 477 30.58 -5.89 -15.71
CA THR A 477 29.66 -5.74 -14.57
C THR A 477 29.06 -4.34 -14.57
#